data_4d70c0f90c42dc6c7402fc62e0147522
#
_entry.id   4d70c0f90c42dc6c7402fc62e0147522
#
_cell.length_a   1.000
_cell.length_b   1.000
_cell.length_c   1.000
_cell.angle_alpha   90.00
_cell.angle_beta   90.00
_cell.angle_gamma   90.00
#
_symmetry.space_group_name_H-M   'P 1'
#
loop_
_entity.id
_entity.type
_entity.pdbx_description
1 polymer ?
#
loop_
_entity_poly.entity_id
_entity_poly.type
_entity_poly.pdbx_seq_one_letter_code
_entity_poly.pdbx_strand_id
1 'polypeptide(L)'
;MESNLRRIYSPDHYRKNKWMIPVTGLLTKPKSYDRFLIMAEACRSHNAFDRLPHITAPTLVIGGEQDISLGGEASREIAGQIPGAKLKLYPQWGHGLYEEAADFLQVVTDFLREEIAKTVEI
;
A
#
# COMPACT_ATOMS: atom_id res chain seq x y z
N MET A 1 -0.34 19.21 -3.34
CA MET A 1 0.08 18.04 -4.15
C MET A 1 1.54 17.65 -3.87
N GLU A 2 2.48 18.57 -3.98
CA GLU A 2 3.92 18.29 -3.76
C GLU A 2 4.23 17.70 -2.37
N SER A 3 3.62 18.24 -1.30
CA SER A 3 3.82 17.74 0.07
C SER A 3 3.38 16.29 0.26
N ASN A 4 2.33 15.85 -0.44
CA ASN A 4 1.83 14.48 -0.34
C ASN A 4 2.73 13.49 -1.08
N LEU A 5 3.26 13.86 -2.25
CA LEU A 5 4.17 13.00 -3.01
C LEU A 5 5.49 12.73 -2.25
N ARG A 6 5.98 13.71 -1.47
CA ARG A 6 7.14 13.52 -0.58
C ARG A 6 6.87 12.56 0.58
N ARG A 7 5.61 12.30 0.91
CA ARG A 7 5.22 11.34 1.95
C ARG A 7 5.03 9.93 1.39
N ILE A 8 4.64 9.84 0.11
CA ILE A 8 4.33 8.58 -0.57
C ILE A 8 5.61 7.88 -1.04
N TYR A 9 6.51 8.64 -1.68
CA TYR A 9 7.69 8.09 -2.34
C TYR A 9 8.97 8.35 -1.58
N SER A 10 9.98 7.52 -1.84
CA SER A 10 11.34 7.76 -1.35
C SER A 10 11.89 9.09 -1.88
N PRO A 11 12.86 9.72 -1.17
CA PRO A 11 13.47 10.97 -1.62
C PRO A 11 14.07 10.88 -3.01
N ASP A 12 14.62 9.74 -3.38
CA ASP A 12 15.24 9.51 -4.69
C ASP A 12 14.20 9.40 -5.81
N HIS A 13 13.12 8.66 -5.59
CA HIS A 13 12.02 8.55 -6.54
C HIS A 13 11.36 9.92 -6.75
N TYR A 14 11.06 10.62 -5.67
CA TYR A 14 10.52 11.98 -5.74
C TYR A 14 11.42 12.91 -6.55
N ARG A 15 12.73 12.93 -6.28
CA ARG A 15 13.70 13.80 -6.97
C ARG A 15 13.76 13.54 -8.48
N LYS A 16 13.72 12.28 -8.89
CA LYS A 16 13.72 11.88 -10.30
C LYS A 16 12.45 12.32 -11.05
N ASN A 17 11.31 12.28 -10.39
CA ASN A 17 10.00 12.44 -11.02
C ASN A 17 9.32 13.79 -10.75
N LYS A 18 9.85 14.64 -9.87
CA LYS A 18 9.23 15.92 -9.47
C LYS A 18 8.95 16.87 -10.64
N TRP A 19 9.68 16.76 -11.74
CA TRP A 19 9.47 17.59 -12.92
C TRP A 19 8.14 17.32 -13.62
N MET A 20 7.58 16.12 -13.45
CA MET A 20 6.27 15.75 -13.99
C MET A 20 5.10 16.33 -13.19
N ILE A 21 5.30 16.72 -11.93
CA ILE A 21 4.26 17.15 -11.01
C ILE A 21 3.42 18.33 -11.55
N PRO A 22 4.02 19.40 -12.12
CA PRO A 22 3.24 20.51 -12.68
C PRO A 22 2.37 20.07 -13.86
N VAL A 23 2.92 19.19 -14.71
CA VAL A 23 2.23 18.70 -15.91
C VAL A 23 1.07 17.79 -15.52
N THR A 24 1.32 16.80 -14.66
CA THR A 24 0.26 15.90 -14.19
C THR A 24 -0.79 16.66 -13.40
N GLY A 25 -0.39 17.60 -12.53
CA GLY A 25 -1.31 18.44 -11.77
C GLY A 25 -2.25 19.29 -12.63
N LEU A 26 -1.78 19.77 -13.79
CA LEU A 26 -2.60 20.50 -14.74
C LEU A 26 -3.59 19.57 -15.47
N LEU A 27 -3.12 18.41 -15.92
CA LEU A 27 -3.92 17.44 -16.68
C LEU A 27 -4.96 16.71 -15.83
N THR A 28 -4.66 16.49 -14.54
CA THR A 28 -5.51 15.71 -13.64
C THR A 28 -6.34 16.57 -12.68
N LYS A 29 -6.38 17.88 -12.89
CA LYS A 29 -7.17 18.79 -12.04
C LYS A 29 -8.64 18.36 -12.03
N PRO A 30 -9.21 18.00 -10.86
CA PRO A 30 -10.61 17.58 -10.79
C PRO A 30 -11.55 18.76 -11.06
N LYS A 31 -12.68 18.48 -11.70
CA LYS A 31 -13.75 19.47 -11.93
C LYS A 31 -14.48 19.86 -10.64
N SER A 32 -14.57 18.94 -9.69
CA SER A 32 -15.17 19.10 -8.36
C SER A 32 -14.40 18.27 -7.33
N TYR A 33 -14.44 18.70 -6.08
CA TYR A 33 -13.87 17.98 -4.93
C TYR A 33 -14.92 17.16 -4.16
N ASP A 34 -16.18 17.13 -4.58
CA ASP A 34 -17.26 16.48 -3.84
C ASP A 34 -16.97 14.99 -3.60
N ARG A 35 -16.52 14.26 -4.64
CA ARG A 35 -16.14 12.86 -4.50
C ARG A 35 -14.97 12.67 -3.54
N PHE A 36 -14.01 13.57 -3.57
CA PHE A 36 -12.88 13.54 -2.65
C PHE A 36 -13.34 13.71 -1.19
N LEU A 37 -14.26 14.63 -0.93
CA LEU A 37 -14.80 14.84 0.41
C LEU A 37 -15.60 13.62 0.91
N ILE A 38 -16.39 13.00 0.05
CA ILE A 38 -17.11 11.76 0.37
C ILE A 38 -16.12 10.64 0.71
N MET A 39 -15.08 10.45 -0.10
CA MET A 39 -14.04 9.44 0.15
C MET A 39 -13.26 9.72 1.45
N ALA A 40 -12.90 10.97 1.69
CA ALA A 40 -12.19 11.37 2.90
C ALA A 40 -13.03 11.10 4.16
N GLU A 41 -14.32 11.38 4.12
CA GLU A 41 -15.24 11.08 5.23
C GLU A 41 -15.40 9.57 5.43
N ALA A 42 -15.53 8.80 4.34
CA ALA A 42 -15.58 7.35 4.42
C ALA A 42 -14.30 6.77 5.04
N CYS A 43 -13.12 7.27 4.64
CA CYS A 43 -11.84 6.87 5.25
C CYS A 43 -11.77 7.24 6.74
N ARG A 44 -12.26 8.43 7.11
CA ARG A 44 -12.24 8.91 8.51
C ARG A 44 -13.09 8.05 9.45
N SER A 45 -14.23 7.57 8.96
CA SER A 45 -15.17 6.75 9.73
C SER A 45 -14.91 5.23 9.59
N HIS A 46 -14.04 4.82 8.67
CA HIS A 46 -13.75 3.41 8.43
C HIS A 46 -12.92 2.81 9.58
N ASN A 47 -13.44 1.74 10.15
CA ASN A 47 -12.69 0.86 11.06
C ASN A 47 -13.04 -0.59 10.76
N ALA A 48 -12.07 -1.36 10.30
CA ALA A 48 -12.21 -2.79 10.03
C ALA A 48 -11.28 -3.65 10.90
N PHE A 49 -10.57 -3.04 11.85
CA PHE A 49 -9.54 -3.71 12.62
C PHE A 49 -10.08 -4.94 13.35
N ASP A 50 -11.24 -4.82 14.01
CA ASP A 50 -11.88 -5.92 14.74
C ASP A 50 -12.36 -7.07 13.83
N ARG A 51 -12.37 -6.87 12.51
CA ARG A 51 -12.76 -7.88 11.52
C ARG A 51 -11.58 -8.65 10.94
N LEU A 52 -10.36 -8.16 11.12
CA LEU A 52 -9.15 -8.81 10.61
C LEU A 52 -9.00 -10.27 11.05
N PRO A 53 -9.30 -10.65 12.32
CA PRO A 53 -9.24 -12.04 12.75
C PRO A 53 -10.22 -12.99 12.04
N HIS A 54 -11.23 -12.48 11.34
CA HIS A 54 -12.20 -13.28 10.58
C HIS A 54 -11.81 -13.51 9.12
N ILE A 55 -10.66 -12.97 8.69
CA ILE A 55 -10.14 -13.22 7.34
C ILE A 55 -9.60 -14.66 7.30
N THR A 56 -10.22 -15.50 6.48
CA THR A 56 -9.84 -16.91 6.29
C THR A 56 -9.07 -17.15 5.00
N ALA A 57 -9.07 -16.20 4.09
CA ALA A 57 -8.33 -16.29 2.84
C ALA A 57 -6.82 -16.20 3.09
N PRO A 58 -5.98 -16.92 2.32
CA PRO A 58 -4.54 -16.72 2.32
C PRO A 58 -4.23 -15.24 2.11
N THR A 59 -3.44 -14.67 3.01
CA THR A 59 -3.19 -13.22 3.01
C THR A 59 -1.70 -12.92 3.03
N LEU A 60 -1.27 -12.04 2.13
CA LEU A 60 0.06 -11.45 2.13
C LEU A 60 -0.07 -9.95 2.45
N VAL A 61 0.52 -9.52 3.54
CA VAL A 61 0.62 -8.10 3.91
C VAL A 61 1.99 -7.60 3.48
N ILE A 62 2.00 -6.51 2.70
CA ILE A 62 3.24 -5.89 2.23
C ILE A 62 3.27 -4.45 2.71
N GLY A 63 4.39 -4.02 3.27
CA GLY A 63 4.56 -2.67 3.78
C GLY A 63 5.98 -2.12 3.62
N GLY A 64 6.10 -0.80 3.64
CA GLY A 64 7.37 -0.08 3.69
C GLY A 64 7.64 0.44 5.10
N GLU A 65 8.85 0.20 5.64
CA GLU A 65 9.21 0.70 6.97
C GLU A 65 9.38 2.22 7.01
N GLN A 66 9.61 2.85 5.84
CA GLN A 66 9.70 4.30 5.68
C GLN A 66 8.34 4.94 5.35
N ASP A 67 7.24 4.20 5.46
CA ASP A 67 5.90 4.76 5.23
C ASP A 67 5.52 5.72 6.35
N ILE A 68 5.55 7.02 6.05
CA ILE A 68 5.14 8.08 6.98
C ILE A 68 3.66 8.46 6.84
N SER A 69 2.94 7.83 5.93
CA SER A 69 1.51 8.07 5.70
C SER A 69 0.64 7.20 6.61
N LEU A 70 0.97 5.92 6.69
CA LEU A 70 0.25 4.93 7.52
C LEU A 70 1.10 4.44 8.71
N GLY A 71 2.41 4.62 8.63
CA GLY A 71 3.37 4.06 9.58
C GLY A 71 3.78 2.62 9.21
N GLY A 72 5.08 2.33 9.27
CA GLY A 72 5.59 0.97 9.02
C GLY A 72 5.04 -0.07 9.99
N GLU A 73 4.63 0.35 11.20
CA GLU A 73 4.04 -0.52 12.22
C GLU A 73 2.64 -1.01 11.84
N ALA A 74 1.86 -0.21 11.11
CA ALA A 74 0.49 -0.59 10.70
C ALA A 74 0.46 -1.93 9.93
N SER A 75 1.45 -2.19 9.07
CA SER A 75 1.54 -3.47 8.34
C SER A 75 1.82 -4.65 9.26
N ARG A 76 2.60 -4.45 10.33
CA ARG A 76 2.87 -5.48 11.35
C ARG A 76 1.60 -5.77 12.16
N GLU A 77 0.91 -4.73 12.59
CA GLU A 77 -0.35 -4.85 13.34
C GLU A 77 -1.42 -5.60 12.53
N ILE A 78 -1.61 -5.22 11.26
CA ILE A 78 -2.56 -5.89 10.36
C ILE A 78 -2.20 -7.37 10.19
N ALA A 79 -0.95 -7.67 9.88
CA ALA A 79 -0.50 -9.06 9.69
C ALA A 79 -0.64 -9.88 10.98
N GLY A 80 -0.42 -9.28 12.14
CA GLY A 80 -0.57 -9.93 13.43
C GLY A 80 -2.02 -10.25 13.80
N GLN A 81 -3.00 -9.56 13.23
CA GLN A 81 -4.42 -9.81 13.48
C GLN A 81 -5.01 -10.87 12.53
N ILE A 82 -4.43 -11.08 11.35
CA ILE A 82 -4.98 -12.01 10.35
C ILE A 82 -4.35 -13.39 10.54
N PRO A 83 -5.13 -14.43 10.87
CA PRO A 83 -4.61 -15.77 11.07
C PRO A 83 -3.87 -16.30 9.82
N GLY A 84 -2.62 -16.70 10.01
CA GLY A 84 -1.80 -17.26 8.92
C GLY A 84 -1.30 -16.25 7.88
N ALA A 85 -1.49 -14.94 8.10
CA ALA A 85 -0.98 -13.93 7.17
C ALA A 85 0.56 -13.98 7.09
N LYS A 86 1.08 -13.84 5.87
CA LYS A 86 2.50 -13.61 5.61
C LYS A 86 2.78 -12.12 5.59
N LEU A 87 3.90 -11.70 6.16
CA LEU A 87 4.33 -10.32 6.19
C LEU A 87 5.63 -10.15 5.40
N LYS A 88 5.63 -9.22 4.45
CA LYS A 88 6.83 -8.74 3.76
C LYS A 88 7.01 -7.25 4.02
N LEU A 89 8.11 -6.88 4.65
CA LEU A 89 8.48 -5.48 4.86
C LEU A 89 9.70 -5.11 4.02
N TYR A 90 9.67 -3.89 3.51
CA TYR A 90 10.76 -3.27 2.78
C TYR A 90 11.38 -2.14 3.60
N PRO A 91 12.61 -2.33 4.13
CA PRO A 91 13.22 -1.35 5.04
C PRO A 91 13.49 0.03 4.40
N GLN A 92 13.73 0.04 3.08
CA GLN A 92 14.16 1.24 2.36
C GLN A 92 13.02 2.01 1.67
N TRP A 93 11.80 1.43 1.60
CA TRP A 93 10.70 2.03 0.86
C TRP A 93 9.59 2.58 1.76
N GLY A 94 8.86 3.56 1.24
CA GLY A 94 7.71 4.17 1.87
C GLY A 94 6.38 3.64 1.33
N HIS A 95 5.36 4.49 1.34
CA HIS A 95 4.01 4.15 0.90
C HIS A 95 3.92 3.72 -0.57
N GLY A 96 4.76 4.30 -1.44
CA GLY A 96 4.81 4.00 -2.88
C GLY A 96 5.65 2.78 -3.26
N LEU A 97 5.96 1.89 -2.33
CA LEU A 97 6.87 0.76 -2.52
C LEU A 97 6.53 -0.12 -3.73
N TYR A 98 5.26 -0.25 -4.10
CA TYR A 98 4.80 -1.05 -5.24
C TYR A 98 5.27 -0.51 -6.59
N GLU A 99 5.66 0.78 -6.66
CA GLU A 99 6.27 1.40 -7.85
C GLU A 99 7.80 1.43 -7.78
N GLU A 100 8.37 1.32 -6.58
CA GLU A 100 9.80 1.50 -6.32
C GLU A 100 10.57 0.18 -6.16
N ALA A 101 9.94 -0.83 -5.56
CA ALA A 101 10.58 -2.11 -5.30
C ALA A 101 10.58 -3.01 -6.54
N ALA A 102 11.76 -3.26 -7.09
CA ALA A 102 11.92 -4.01 -8.33
C ALA A 102 11.39 -5.47 -8.25
N ASP A 103 11.38 -6.05 -7.06
CA ASP A 103 10.93 -7.40 -6.79
C ASP A 103 9.46 -7.50 -6.34
N PHE A 104 8.72 -6.37 -6.26
CA PHE A 104 7.35 -6.34 -5.75
C PHE A 104 6.43 -7.34 -6.47
N LEU A 105 6.41 -7.29 -7.81
CA LEU A 105 5.57 -8.19 -8.60
C LEU A 105 5.99 -9.65 -8.45
N GLN A 106 7.28 -9.93 -8.29
CA GLN A 106 7.79 -11.28 -8.07
C GLN A 106 7.28 -11.82 -6.72
N VAL A 107 7.39 -11.03 -5.66
CA VAL A 107 6.91 -11.41 -4.31
C VAL A 107 5.42 -11.74 -4.32
N VAL A 108 4.60 -10.90 -4.98
CA VAL A 108 3.15 -11.14 -5.10
C VAL A 108 2.88 -12.41 -5.92
N THR A 109 3.58 -12.59 -7.03
CA THR A 109 3.37 -13.73 -7.92
C THR A 109 3.77 -15.05 -7.26
N ASP A 110 4.86 -15.06 -6.52
CA ASP A 110 5.34 -16.26 -5.82
C ASP A 110 4.37 -16.66 -4.71
N PHE A 111 3.86 -15.69 -3.94
CA PHE A 111 2.81 -15.95 -2.97
C PHE A 111 1.57 -16.58 -3.60
N LEU A 112 1.07 -16.00 -4.71
CA LEU A 112 -0.11 -16.53 -5.39
C LEU A 112 0.10 -17.95 -5.93
N ARG A 113 1.28 -18.23 -6.50
CA ARG A 113 1.63 -19.58 -7.00
C ARG A 113 1.69 -20.60 -5.88
N GLU A 114 2.28 -20.24 -4.74
CA GLU A 114 2.35 -21.11 -3.58
C GLU A 114 0.95 -21.47 -3.05
N GLU A 115 0.05 -20.50 -2.97
CA GLU A 115 -1.30 -20.74 -2.48
C GLU A 115 -2.15 -21.55 -3.48
N ILE A 116 -1.96 -21.34 -4.79
CA ILE A 116 -2.61 -22.17 -5.83
C ILE A 116 -2.13 -23.61 -5.74
N ALA A 117 -0.82 -23.84 -5.59
CA ALA A 117 -0.26 -25.18 -5.47
C ALA A 117 -0.87 -25.96 -4.29
N LYS A 118 -1.01 -25.33 -3.13
CA LYS A 118 -1.66 -25.94 -1.96
C LYS A 118 -3.12 -26.33 -2.21
N THR A 119 -3.81 -25.57 -3.05
CA THR A 119 -5.24 -25.83 -3.36
C THR A 119 -5.40 -27.00 -4.35
N VAL A 120 -4.43 -27.25 -5.20
CA VAL A 120 -4.48 -28.31 -6.24
C VAL A 120 -4.07 -29.69 -5.67
N GLU A 121 -3.34 -29.73 -4.55
CA GLU A 121 -2.92 -30.97 -3.88
C GLU A 121 -4.01 -31.63 -3.00
N ILE A 122 -5.22 -31.05 -2.96
CA ILE A 122 -6.39 -31.59 -2.26
C ILE A 122 -7.28 -32.33 -3.26
#